data_fcb0b51103b3845a52ecfc6144efd226
#
_entry.id   fcb0b51103b3845a52ecfc6144efd226
#
_cell.length_a   1.000
_cell.length_b   1.000
_cell.length_c   1.000
_cell.angle_alpha   90.00
_cell.angle_beta   90.00
_cell.angle_gamma   90.00
#
_symmetry.space_group_name_H-M   'P 1'
#
loop_
_entity.id
_entity.type
_entity.pdbx_description
1 polymer ?
#
loop_
_entity_poly.entity_id
_entity_poly.type
_entity_poly.pdbx_seq_one_letter_code
_entity_poly.pdbx_strand_id
1 'polypeptide(L)'
;MTRLKIFGTVAFLAAFFLAQNSYAKGYCITTKEAMKAIASHNEVLVFRGLSKRGHLVTIYLAPDGTFSALVHYPEGKSCFVDFGAAGEVMINERK
;
A
#
# COMPACT_ATOMS: atom_id res chain seq x y z
N MET A 1 22.88 -33.62 0.01
CA MET A 1 22.66 -32.65 -1.06
C MET A 1 21.25 -32.13 -1.06
N THR A 2 20.33 -33.04 -1.23
CA THR A 2 18.92 -32.63 -1.32
C THR A 2 18.45 -31.87 -0.10
N ARG A 3 18.95 -32.25 1.06
CA ARG A 3 18.53 -31.59 2.29
C ARG A 3 18.95 -30.14 2.34
N LEU A 4 20.14 -29.86 1.83
CA LEU A 4 20.62 -28.49 1.82
C LEU A 4 19.70 -27.58 1.03
N LYS A 5 19.21 -28.08 -0.10
CA LYS A 5 18.31 -27.30 -0.91
C LYS A 5 17.03 -27.01 -0.17
N ILE A 6 16.49 -28.00 0.52
CA ILE A 6 15.26 -27.82 1.27
C ILE A 6 15.45 -26.79 2.36
N PHE A 7 16.56 -26.84 3.05
CA PHE A 7 16.85 -25.87 4.09
C PHE A 7 16.93 -24.47 3.53
N GLY A 8 17.62 -24.32 2.42
CA GLY A 8 17.75 -23.00 1.81
C GLY A 8 16.41 -22.43 1.43
N THR A 9 15.54 -23.26 0.90
CA THR A 9 14.21 -22.80 0.51
C THR A 9 13.41 -22.33 1.70
N VAL A 10 13.45 -23.10 2.79
CA VAL A 10 12.70 -22.73 3.98
C VAL A 10 13.18 -21.42 4.55
N ALA A 11 14.50 -21.23 4.63
CA ALA A 11 15.05 -20.01 5.15
C ALA A 11 14.63 -18.81 4.31
N PHE A 12 14.62 -18.97 3.01
CA PHE A 12 14.24 -17.89 2.12
C PHE A 12 12.78 -17.49 2.33
N LEU A 13 11.89 -18.47 2.49
CA LEU A 13 10.50 -18.18 2.73
C LEU A 13 10.28 -17.45 4.04
N ALA A 14 11.02 -17.82 5.06
CA ALA A 14 10.89 -17.15 6.35
C ALA A 14 11.27 -15.68 6.23
N ALA A 15 12.35 -15.38 5.52
CA ALA A 15 12.76 -14.01 5.32
C ALA A 15 11.71 -13.22 4.57
N PHE A 16 11.10 -13.84 3.59
CA PHE A 16 10.06 -13.18 2.81
C PHE A 16 8.86 -12.83 3.69
N PHE A 17 8.46 -13.71 4.57
CA PHE A 17 7.35 -13.46 5.47
C PHE A 17 7.65 -12.28 6.39
N LEU A 18 8.85 -12.21 6.91
CA LEU A 18 9.20 -11.12 7.79
C LEU A 18 9.11 -9.77 7.08
N ALA A 19 9.54 -9.74 5.82
CA ALA A 19 9.43 -8.52 5.04
C ALA A 19 7.98 -8.13 4.83
N GLN A 20 7.13 -9.08 4.57
CA GLN A 20 5.71 -8.79 4.39
C GLN A 20 5.08 -8.28 5.67
N ASN A 21 5.47 -8.85 6.79
CA ASN A 21 4.93 -8.39 8.07
C ASN A 21 5.29 -6.94 8.33
N SER A 22 6.49 -6.52 7.93
CA SER A 22 6.88 -5.14 8.09
C SER A 22 5.94 -4.21 7.33
N TYR A 23 5.57 -4.59 6.12
CA TYR A 23 4.65 -3.78 5.34
C TYR A 23 3.26 -3.79 5.95
N ALA A 24 2.85 -4.92 6.49
CA ALA A 24 1.52 -5.02 7.05
C ALA A 24 1.29 -4.06 8.19
N LYS A 25 2.35 -3.62 8.85
CA LYS A 25 2.22 -2.67 9.94
C LYS A 25 2.12 -1.24 9.48
N GLY A 26 2.23 -1.02 8.19
CA GLY A 26 2.14 0.31 7.65
C GLY A 26 3.51 0.94 7.49
N TYR A 27 3.61 1.82 6.55
CA TYR A 27 4.84 2.52 6.24
C TYR A 27 4.50 4.00 6.29
N CYS A 28 5.06 4.71 7.27
CA CYS A 28 4.67 6.08 7.55
C CYS A 28 5.77 7.05 7.20
N ILE A 29 5.40 8.13 6.50
CA ILE A 29 6.31 9.21 6.15
C ILE A 29 5.52 10.50 6.25
N THR A 30 6.16 11.62 5.97
CA THR A 30 5.41 12.87 5.96
C THR A 30 4.42 12.86 4.81
N THR A 31 3.31 13.55 5.02
CA THR A 31 2.29 13.65 3.99
C THR A 31 2.89 14.24 2.71
N LYS A 32 3.77 15.21 2.86
CA LYS A 32 4.41 15.84 1.71
C LYS A 32 5.16 14.82 0.88
N GLU A 33 5.94 13.96 1.54
CA GLU A 33 6.70 12.95 0.83
C GLU A 33 5.79 11.89 0.24
N ALA A 34 4.72 11.55 0.95
CA ALA A 34 3.77 10.59 0.43
C ALA A 34 3.14 11.09 -0.86
N MET A 35 2.75 12.37 -0.89
CA MET A 35 2.15 12.94 -2.08
C MET A 35 3.12 12.99 -3.24
N LYS A 36 4.40 13.20 -2.95
CA LYS A 36 5.41 13.16 -4.01
C LYS A 36 5.51 11.77 -4.61
N ALA A 37 5.48 10.75 -3.76
CA ALA A 37 5.54 9.38 -4.25
C ALA A 37 4.33 9.05 -5.10
N ILE A 38 3.15 9.47 -4.65
CA ILE A 38 1.92 9.26 -5.40
C ILE A 38 2.04 9.90 -6.79
N ALA A 39 2.50 11.15 -6.82
CA ALA A 39 2.61 11.86 -8.08
C ALA A 39 3.64 11.23 -9.01
N SER A 40 4.73 10.72 -8.44
CA SER A 40 5.79 10.14 -9.26
C SER A 40 5.35 8.85 -9.96
N HIS A 41 4.30 8.21 -9.45
CA HIS A 41 3.75 7.02 -10.06
C HIS A 41 2.52 7.32 -10.90
N ASN A 42 2.22 8.60 -11.11
CA ASN A 42 1.08 9.03 -11.91
C ASN A 42 -0.24 8.51 -11.36
N GLU A 43 -0.32 8.36 -10.05
CA GLU A 43 -1.54 7.92 -9.41
C GLU A 43 -2.42 9.12 -9.09
N VAL A 44 -3.71 8.96 -9.27
CA VAL A 44 -4.67 10.00 -8.97
C VAL A 44 -5.65 9.50 -7.94
N LEU A 45 -6.22 10.42 -7.19
CA LEU A 45 -7.16 10.09 -6.14
C LEU A 45 -8.45 9.50 -6.73
N VAL A 46 -8.82 8.32 -6.26
CA VAL A 46 -10.05 7.68 -6.73
C VAL A 46 -11.03 7.41 -5.58
N PHE A 47 -10.57 7.54 -4.35
CA PHE A 47 -11.46 7.34 -3.21
C PHE A 47 -10.95 8.13 -2.01
N ARG A 48 -11.88 8.70 -1.27
CA ARG A 48 -11.56 9.43 -0.04
C ARG A 48 -12.69 9.22 0.95
N GLY A 49 -12.32 8.95 2.19
CA GLY A 49 -13.32 8.74 3.22
C GLY A 49 -12.74 8.99 4.60
N LEU A 50 -13.62 9.13 5.57
CA LEU A 50 -13.23 9.29 6.96
C LEU A 50 -13.48 8.00 7.71
N SER A 51 -12.48 7.54 8.43
CA SER A 51 -12.63 6.35 9.24
C SER A 51 -13.45 6.69 10.48
N LYS A 52 -13.86 5.66 11.18
CA LYS A 52 -14.59 5.87 12.43
C LYS A 52 -13.79 6.65 13.44
N ARG A 53 -12.47 6.55 13.37
CA ARG A 53 -11.60 7.29 14.28
C ARG A 53 -11.35 8.72 13.84
N GLY A 54 -11.90 9.10 12.69
CA GLY A 54 -11.72 10.47 12.21
C GLY A 54 -10.47 10.66 11.38
N HIS A 55 -9.84 9.59 10.91
CA HIS A 55 -8.68 9.70 10.06
C HIS A 55 -9.10 9.68 8.59
N LEU A 56 -8.43 10.47 7.79
CA LEU A 56 -8.72 10.51 6.36
C LEU A 56 -8.07 9.32 5.66
N VAL A 57 -8.86 8.57 4.92
CA VAL A 57 -8.38 7.43 4.16
C VAL A 57 -8.49 7.79 2.69
N THR A 58 -7.40 7.56 1.94
CA THR A 58 -7.39 7.89 0.53
C THR A 58 -6.84 6.71 -0.27
N ILE A 59 -7.35 6.56 -1.49
CA ILE A 59 -6.86 5.53 -2.40
C ILE A 59 -6.56 6.19 -3.74
N TYR A 60 -5.42 5.85 -4.29
CA TYR A 60 -4.93 6.42 -5.53
C TYR A 60 -4.69 5.31 -6.54
N LEU A 61 -4.87 5.64 -7.81
CA LEU A 61 -4.75 4.66 -8.88
C LEU A 61 -4.14 5.31 -10.10
N ALA A 62 -3.19 4.61 -10.71
CA ALA A 62 -2.55 5.05 -11.94
C ALA A 62 -3.18 4.33 -13.12
N PRO A 63 -3.01 4.88 -14.34
CA PRO A 63 -3.57 4.23 -15.52
C PRO A 63 -3.07 2.81 -15.72
N ASP A 64 -1.85 2.50 -15.28
CA ASP A 64 -1.30 1.17 -15.46
C ASP A 64 -1.70 0.19 -14.36
N GLY A 65 -2.55 0.64 -13.41
CA GLY A 65 -3.02 -0.24 -12.35
C GLY A 65 -2.24 -0.15 -11.05
N THR A 66 -1.17 0.62 -11.01
CA THR A 66 -0.45 0.85 -9.76
C THR A 66 -1.36 1.62 -8.81
N PHE A 67 -1.43 1.17 -7.55
CA PHE A 67 -2.32 1.83 -6.61
C PHE A 67 -1.69 1.93 -5.23
N SER A 68 -2.21 2.85 -4.44
CA SER A 68 -1.77 3.08 -3.07
C SER A 68 -2.97 3.43 -2.20
N ALA A 69 -2.97 2.90 -0.98
CA ALA A 69 -4.00 3.22 0.00
C ALA A 69 -3.31 3.81 1.22
N LEU A 70 -3.76 5.00 1.63
CA LEU A 70 -3.11 5.74 2.69
C LEU A 70 -4.08 6.14 3.79
N VAL A 71 -3.55 6.28 4.99
CA VAL A 71 -4.26 6.90 6.10
C VAL A 71 -3.47 8.14 6.50
N HIS A 72 -4.16 9.27 6.61
CA HIS A 72 -3.51 10.54 6.93
C HIS A 72 -3.81 10.93 8.37
N TYR A 73 -2.78 11.41 9.05
CA TYR A 73 -2.87 11.81 10.45
C TYR A 73 -2.66 13.32 10.59
N PRO A 74 -3.22 13.91 11.64
CA PRO A 74 -3.21 15.37 11.76
C PRO A 74 -1.84 16.02 11.80
N GLU A 75 -0.81 15.29 12.24
CA GLU A 75 0.51 15.89 12.36
C GLU A 75 1.26 16.01 11.06
N GLY A 76 0.59 15.83 9.94
CA GLY A 76 1.27 15.88 8.65
C GLY A 76 1.99 14.58 8.34
N LYS A 77 1.51 13.50 8.89
CA LYS A 77 2.06 12.17 8.65
C LYS A 77 1.06 11.32 7.90
N SER A 78 1.55 10.53 6.98
CA SER A 78 0.69 9.61 6.22
C SER A 78 1.30 8.23 6.23
N CYS A 79 0.45 7.24 6.37
CA CYS A 79 0.89 5.86 6.42
C CYS A 79 0.29 5.08 5.27
N PHE A 80 1.14 4.36 4.55
CA PHE A 80 0.68 3.47 3.50
C PHE A 80 0.12 2.23 4.15
N VAL A 81 -1.17 2.00 3.95
CA VAL A 81 -1.82 0.80 4.45
C VAL A 81 -1.50 -0.37 3.53
N ASP A 82 -1.51 -0.08 2.23
CA ASP A 82 -1.22 -1.10 1.23
C ASP A 82 -0.92 -0.41 -0.09
N PHE A 83 -0.28 -1.14 -0.99
CA PHE A 83 -0.05 -0.66 -2.34
C PHE A 83 0.27 -1.85 -3.21
N GLY A 84 0.14 -1.67 -4.52
CA GLY A 84 0.37 -2.79 -5.41
C GLY A 84 0.12 -2.42 -6.85
N ALA A 85 -0.20 -3.44 -7.64
CA ALA A 85 -0.44 -3.28 -9.06
C ALA A 85 -1.77 -3.95 -9.43
N ALA A 86 -2.17 -3.78 -10.68
CA ALA A 86 -3.38 -4.41 -11.20
C ALA A 86 -4.64 -3.92 -10.50
N GLY A 87 -4.62 -2.69 -10.00
CA GLY A 87 -5.80 -2.10 -9.41
C GLY A 87 -6.78 -1.63 -10.47
N GLU A 88 -8.05 -1.63 -10.11
CA GLU A 88 -9.06 -1.11 -11.01
C GLU A 88 -10.24 -0.62 -10.19
N VAL A 89 -10.94 0.36 -10.71
CA VAL A 89 -12.09 0.92 -10.02
C VAL A 89 -13.32 0.12 -10.41
N MET A 90 -13.98 -0.43 -9.40
CA MET A 90 -15.19 -1.21 -9.64
C MET A 90 -16.38 -0.30 -9.46
N ILE A 91 -16.87 0.23 -10.55
CA ILE A 91 -17.99 1.15 -10.51
C ILE A 91 -19.26 0.39 -10.84
N ASN A 92 -20.22 0.51 -9.94
CA ASN A 92 -21.50 -0.11 -10.16
C ASN A 92 -22.32 0.78 -11.08
N GLU A 93 -22.48 0.35 -12.31
CA GLU A 93 -23.17 1.14 -13.31
C GLU A 93 -24.68 1.06 -13.19
N ARG A 94 -25.17 0.24 -12.33
CA ARG A 94 -26.60 0.10 -12.20
C ARG A 94 -27.25 1.43 -11.82
N LYS A 95 -28.29 1.75 -12.46
CA LYS A 95 -28.99 3.02 -12.19
C LYS A 95 -30.26 2.83 -11.46
#